data_cb45afaba920da480b4c045b43a0976c
#
_entry.id   cb45afaba920da480b4c045b43a0976c
#
_cell.length_a   1.000
_cell.length_b   1.000
_cell.length_c   1.000
_cell.angle_alpha   90.00
_cell.angle_beta   90.00
_cell.angle_gamma   90.00
#
_symmetry.space_group_name_H-M   'P 1'
#
loop_
_entity.id
_entity.type
_entity.pdbx_description
1 polymer ?
#
loop_
_entity_poly.entity_id
_entity_poly.type
_entity_poly.pdbx_seq_one_letter_code
_entity_poly.pdbx_strand_id
1 'polypeptide(L)'
;IAGSLLHNNELLRQSGTQIIGEYKLRISHSFVCLPEEDWNDITEVNSHPIALMQCREFLNQHPRIKVVEAEDTALSAEIIKRENLKGHAAICSHAAAERYGMKVLQEGIETNKHNFTRFLVVADPWQVDEIRKQNTVLNKANIVFTLPHSEGSLSQVLSILSFYNINLTKIQSLPIIGREWEYQFYVDVAFNDYLRYKQSITAITPLTKELKILGEYAEGKSNV
;
A
#
# COMPACT_ATOMS: atom_id res chain seq x y z
N ILE A 1 0.28 4.50 7.31
CA ILE A 1 -0.07 4.22 8.71
C ILE A 1 -0.56 2.78 8.85
N ALA A 2 -1.38 2.26 7.94
CA ALA A 2 -1.89 0.89 8.00
C ALA A 2 -0.86 -0.19 7.62
N GLY A 3 0.29 0.17 7.09
CA GLY A 3 1.30 -0.77 6.61
C GLY A 3 0.89 -1.49 5.33
N SER A 4 1.56 -2.61 5.05
CA SER A 4 1.24 -3.44 3.88
C SER A 4 0.18 -4.48 4.23
N LEU A 5 -0.68 -4.78 3.27
CA LEU A 5 -1.61 -5.90 3.36
C LEU A 5 -0.79 -7.20 3.15
N LEU A 6 -0.36 -7.80 4.26
CA LEU A 6 0.54 -8.96 4.25
C LEU A 6 -0.04 -10.15 3.47
N HIS A 7 -1.36 -10.34 3.55
CA HIS A 7 -2.07 -11.37 2.79
C HIS A 7 -1.87 -11.25 1.28
N ASN A 8 -1.83 -10.03 0.75
CA ASN A 8 -1.60 -9.80 -0.69
C ASN A 8 -0.22 -10.24 -1.15
N ASN A 9 0.81 -10.13 -0.30
CA ASN A 9 2.15 -10.60 -0.63
C ASN A 9 2.18 -12.13 -0.83
N GLU A 10 1.46 -12.86 0.02
CA GLU A 10 1.37 -14.32 -0.08
C GLU A 10 0.56 -14.74 -1.32
N LEU A 11 -0.53 -14.05 -1.62
CA LEU A 11 -1.29 -14.27 -2.85
C LEU A 11 -0.43 -14.04 -4.11
N LEU A 12 0.37 -12.96 -4.14
CA LEU A 12 1.31 -12.71 -5.23
C LEU A 12 2.35 -13.82 -5.39
N ARG A 13 2.89 -14.31 -4.29
CA ARG A 13 3.85 -15.42 -4.32
C ARG A 13 3.24 -16.69 -4.90
N GLN A 14 1.98 -16.97 -4.56
CA GLN A 14 1.25 -18.18 -4.97
C GLN A 14 0.67 -18.08 -6.38
N SER A 15 0.21 -16.91 -6.81
CA SER A 15 -0.51 -16.70 -8.08
C SER A 15 0.33 -16.98 -9.33
N GLY A 16 1.66 -16.97 -9.20
CA GLY A 16 2.57 -17.08 -10.34
C GLY A 16 2.66 -15.82 -11.20
N THR A 17 1.85 -14.79 -10.95
CA THR A 17 1.96 -13.49 -11.63
C THR A 17 3.25 -12.78 -11.27
N GLN A 18 3.67 -11.83 -12.09
CA GLN A 18 4.86 -11.01 -11.85
C GLN A 18 4.49 -9.54 -11.70
N ILE A 19 5.20 -8.85 -10.81
CA ILE A 19 5.07 -7.40 -10.66
C ILE A 19 5.85 -6.75 -11.81
N ILE A 20 5.18 -5.92 -12.57
CA ILE A 20 5.72 -5.21 -13.74
C ILE A 20 5.82 -3.70 -13.54
N GLY A 21 5.29 -3.19 -12.42
CA GLY A 21 5.30 -1.78 -12.11
C GLY A 21 4.64 -1.47 -10.77
N GLU A 22 4.69 -0.21 -10.42
CA GLU A 22 3.98 0.32 -9.27
C GLU A 22 3.42 1.72 -9.57
N TYR A 23 2.36 2.06 -8.84
CA TYR A 23 1.78 3.40 -8.85
C TYR A 23 1.58 3.88 -7.41
N LYS A 24 2.04 5.11 -7.10
CA LYS A 24 1.88 5.72 -5.79
C LYS A 24 0.79 6.79 -5.88
N LEU A 25 -0.37 6.49 -5.30
CA LEU A 25 -1.51 7.41 -5.25
C LEU A 25 -1.51 8.14 -3.92
N ARG A 26 -1.52 9.46 -3.97
CA ARG A 26 -1.74 10.28 -2.77
C ARG A 26 -3.18 10.10 -2.29
N ILE A 27 -3.32 9.83 -1.01
CA ILE A 27 -4.63 9.70 -0.36
C ILE A 27 -4.94 11.03 0.32
N SER A 28 -6.01 11.68 -0.15
CA SER A 28 -6.59 12.86 0.46
C SER A 28 -8.06 12.58 0.81
N HIS A 29 -8.43 12.90 2.02
CA HIS A 29 -9.78 12.69 2.53
C HIS A 29 -10.56 13.98 2.60
N SER A 30 -11.84 13.92 2.20
CA SER A 30 -12.80 15.02 2.30
C SER A 30 -13.90 14.64 3.29
N PHE A 31 -14.34 15.63 4.07
CA PHE A 31 -15.53 15.54 4.91
C PHE A 31 -16.72 16.05 4.11
N VAL A 32 -17.69 15.18 3.88
CA VAL A 32 -18.79 15.43 2.94
C VAL A 32 -20.15 15.16 3.57
N CYS A 33 -21.18 15.89 3.14
CA CYS A 33 -22.56 15.72 3.57
C CYS A 33 -23.55 15.88 2.40
N LEU A 34 -24.85 15.78 2.68
CA LEU A 34 -25.88 16.12 1.70
C LEU A 34 -25.77 17.58 1.24
N PRO A 35 -26.13 17.91 -0.02
CA PRO A 35 -25.94 19.26 -0.56
C PRO A 35 -26.68 20.36 0.20
N GLU A 36 -27.82 20.04 0.79
CA GLU A 36 -28.69 20.94 1.56
C GLU A 36 -28.23 21.14 3.01
N GLU A 37 -27.28 20.35 3.51
CA GLU A 37 -26.81 20.40 4.90
C GLU A 37 -25.52 21.21 5.05
N ASP A 38 -25.24 21.61 6.28
CA ASP A 38 -24.00 22.30 6.66
C ASP A 38 -23.46 21.78 7.99
N TRP A 39 -22.34 22.32 8.47
CA TRP A 39 -21.62 21.92 9.68
C TRP A 39 -22.50 21.77 10.93
N ASN A 40 -23.50 22.62 11.07
CA ASN A 40 -24.39 22.62 12.24
C ASN A 40 -25.42 21.47 12.23
N ASP A 41 -25.67 20.89 11.06
CA ASP A 41 -26.63 19.80 10.90
C ASP A 41 -26.01 18.45 11.22
N ILE A 42 -24.66 18.33 11.12
CA ILE A 42 -23.97 17.05 11.21
C ILE A 42 -23.83 16.58 12.68
N THR A 43 -24.34 15.38 12.93
CA THR A 43 -24.28 14.70 14.23
C THR A 43 -23.49 13.40 14.20
N GLU A 44 -23.32 12.79 13.01
CA GLU A 44 -22.63 11.53 12.83
C GLU A 44 -21.74 11.53 11.57
N VAL A 45 -20.59 10.84 11.63
CA VAL A 45 -19.71 10.64 10.47
C VAL A 45 -19.41 9.17 10.27
N ASN A 46 -19.52 8.71 9.02
CA ASN A 46 -19.37 7.33 8.63
C ASN A 46 -18.18 7.15 7.68
N SER A 47 -17.30 6.19 7.93
CA SER A 47 -16.24 5.82 6.99
C SER A 47 -15.56 4.50 7.40
N HIS A 48 -14.68 4.02 6.53
CA HIS A 48 -13.84 2.87 6.84
C HIS A 48 -12.91 3.18 8.03
N PRO A 49 -12.68 2.23 8.96
CA PRO A 49 -11.87 2.43 10.17
C PRO A 49 -10.50 3.04 9.92
N ILE A 50 -9.82 2.63 8.84
CA ILE A 50 -8.50 3.18 8.47
C ILE A 50 -8.59 4.67 8.10
N ALA A 51 -9.63 5.08 7.37
CA ALA A 51 -9.82 6.48 7.01
C ALA A 51 -10.15 7.34 8.24
N LEU A 52 -10.99 6.83 9.13
CA LEU A 52 -11.29 7.48 10.43
C LEU A 52 -10.01 7.65 11.26
N MET A 53 -9.18 6.62 11.36
CA MET A 53 -7.89 6.69 12.06
C MET A 53 -6.93 7.70 11.41
N GLN A 54 -6.91 7.80 10.09
CA GLN A 54 -6.08 8.75 9.34
C GLN A 54 -6.54 10.20 9.55
N CYS A 55 -7.82 10.43 9.85
CA CYS A 55 -8.42 11.75 10.09
C CYS A 55 -8.61 12.07 11.58
N ARG A 56 -7.93 11.35 12.47
CA ARG A 56 -8.17 11.43 13.93
C ARG A 56 -7.98 12.84 14.51
N GLU A 57 -6.98 13.60 14.08
CA GLU A 57 -6.76 14.95 14.59
C GLU A 57 -7.91 15.89 14.21
N PHE A 58 -8.41 15.78 12.99
CA PHE A 58 -9.58 16.53 12.53
C PHE A 58 -10.84 16.13 13.33
N LEU A 59 -11.10 14.83 13.51
CA LEU A 59 -12.25 14.36 14.26
C LEU A 59 -12.21 14.78 15.74
N ASN A 60 -11.04 14.84 16.35
CA ASN A 60 -10.86 15.32 17.73
C ASN A 60 -11.22 16.80 17.89
N GLN A 61 -11.16 17.60 16.84
CA GLN A 61 -11.60 19.02 16.85
C GLN A 61 -13.13 19.16 16.79
N HIS A 62 -13.84 18.07 16.48
CA HIS A 62 -15.30 18.03 16.34
C HIS A 62 -15.95 17.01 17.29
N PRO A 63 -15.78 17.11 18.63
CA PRO A 63 -16.17 16.07 19.59
C PRO A 63 -17.68 15.83 19.69
N ARG A 64 -18.49 16.71 19.11
CA ARG A 64 -19.95 16.55 19.04
C ARG A 64 -20.41 15.58 17.96
N ILE A 65 -19.54 15.28 16.98
CA ILE A 65 -19.85 14.39 15.87
C ILE A 65 -19.52 12.96 16.31
N LYS A 66 -20.51 12.10 16.31
CA LYS A 66 -20.36 10.68 16.59
C LYS A 66 -19.63 10.00 15.42
N VAL A 67 -18.55 9.28 15.71
CA VAL A 67 -17.79 8.52 14.71
C VAL A 67 -18.32 7.11 14.62
N VAL A 68 -18.69 6.67 13.42
CA VAL A 68 -19.22 5.33 13.15
C VAL A 68 -18.40 4.64 12.07
N GLU A 69 -17.95 3.42 12.37
CA GLU A 69 -17.23 2.59 11.41
C GLU A 69 -18.17 2.01 10.37
N ALA A 70 -17.76 2.05 9.10
CA ALA A 70 -18.47 1.51 7.96
C ALA A 70 -17.51 0.64 7.11
N GLU A 71 -18.07 -0.14 6.21
CA GLU A 71 -17.32 -1.07 5.38
C GLU A 71 -16.36 -0.40 4.39
N ASP A 72 -16.76 0.76 3.83
CA ASP A 72 -15.98 1.46 2.80
C ASP A 72 -16.19 2.97 2.86
N THR A 73 -15.21 3.72 2.36
CA THR A 73 -15.24 5.19 2.35
C THR A 73 -16.24 5.76 1.34
N ALA A 74 -16.17 5.32 0.09
CA ALA A 74 -17.03 5.80 -0.98
C ALA A 74 -18.48 5.30 -0.83
N LEU A 75 -18.63 4.05 -0.38
CA LEU A 75 -19.93 3.46 -0.09
C LEU A 75 -20.67 4.20 1.03
N SER A 76 -19.95 4.73 2.02
CA SER A 76 -20.56 5.58 3.06
C SER A 76 -21.23 6.83 2.46
N ALA A 77 -20.55 7.52 1.55
CA ALA A 77 -21.11 8.67 0.84
C ALA A 77 -22.30 8.28 -0.05
N GLU A 78 -22.20 7.13 -0.75
CA GLU A 78 -23.29 6.61 -1.57
C GLU A 78 -24.54 6.31 -0.75
N ILE A 79 -24.40 5.60 0.38
CA ILE A 79 -25.55 5.24 1.25
C ILE A 79 -26.24 6.50 1.77
N ILE A 80 -25.47 7.48 2.30
CA ILE A 80 -26.02 8.74 2.79
C ILE A 80 -26.83 9.45 1.70
N LYS A 81 -26.31 9.50 0.48
CA LYS A 81 -27.02 10.13 -0.65
C LYS A 81 -28.25 9.37 -1.07
N ARG A 82 -28.12 8.04 -1.26
CA ARG A 82 -29.22 7.18 -1.74
C ARG A 82 -30.39 7.14 -0.77
N GLU A 83 -30.09 7.09 0.53
CA GLU A 83 -31.09 6.98 1.59
C GLU A 83 -31.51 8.33 2.18
N ASN A 84 -30.89 9.42 1.69
CA ASN A 84 -31.13 10.80 2.13
C ASN A 84 -31.01 10.94 3.65
N LEU A 85 -29.92 10.40 4.22
CA LEU A 85 -29.68 10.37 5.66
C LEU A 85 -29.26 11.77 6.16
N LYS A 86 -30.18 12.50 6.75
CA LYS A 86 -29.93 13.81 7.33
C LYS A 86 -29.12 13.72 8.61
N GLY A 87 -28.25 14.71 8.85
CA GLY A 87 -27.36 14.74 9.99
C GLY A 87 -26.14 13.82 9.87
N HIS A 88 -25.96 13.16 8.72
CA HIS A 88 -24.87 12.24 8.46
C HIS A 88 -23.84 12.82 7.49
N ALA A 89 -22.57 12.70 7.86
CA ALA A 89 -21.43 12.98 6.99
C ALA A 89 -20.68 11.69 6.64
N ALA A 90 -19.88 11.74 5.58
CA ALA A 90 -18.91 10.71 5.25
C ALA A 90 -17.50 11.29 5.16
N ILE A 91 -16.51 10.44 5.41
CA ILE A 91 -15.12 10.70 5.03
C ILE A 91 -14.80 9.84 3.81
N CYS A 92 -14.57 10.49 2.66
CA CYS A 92 -14.28 9.81 1.41
C CYS A 92 -13.30 10.64 0.56
N SER A 93 -12.96 10.17 -0.65
CA SER A 93 -12.18 10.94 -1.61
C SER A 93 -13.04 12.05 -2.24
N HIS A 94 -12.39 13.12 -2.74
CA HIS A 94 -13.05 14.17 -3.50
C HIS A 94 -13.80 13.60 -4.72
N ALA A 95 -13.18 12.66 -5.44
CA ALA A 95 -13.81 11.98 -6.59
C ALA A 95 -15.09 11.22 -6.22
N ALA A 96 -15.15 10.61 -5.02
CA ALA A 96 -16.38 9.98 -4.54
C ALA A 96 -17.46 11.02 -4.20
N ALA A 97 -17.07 12.15 -3.59
CA ALA A 97 -17.98 13.25 -3.33
C ALA A 97 -18.63 13.79 -4.62
N GLU A 98 -17.83 14.03 -5.65
CA GLU A 98 -18.33 14.47 -6.97
C GLU A 98 -19.25 13.42 -7.60
N ARG A 99 -18.83 12.15 -7.59
CA ARG A 99 -19.60 11.04 -8.19
C ARG A 99 -21.00 10.89 -7.58
N TYR A 100 -21.13 11.08 -6.27
CA TYR A 100 -22.41 10.92 -5.57
C TYR A 100 -23.14 12.26 -5.33
N GLY A 101 -22.60 13.37 -5.87
CA GLY A 101 -23.21 14.70 -5.73
C GLY A 101 -23.31 15.14 -4.27
N MET A 102 -22.27 14.88 -3.47
CA MET A 102 -22.17 15.30 -2.07
C MET A 102 -21.53 16.69 -1.99
N LYS A 103 -21.93 17.46 -0.99
CA LYS A 103 -21.29 18.72 -0.65
C LYS A 103 -20.01 18.47 0.15
N VAL A 104 -18.90 19.02 -0.30
CA VAL A 104 -17.64 18.97 0.43
C VAL A 104 -17.61 20.12 1.44
N LEU A 105 -17.58 19.79 2.73
CA LEU A 105 -17.46 20.77 3.80
C LEU A 105 -15.99 21.12 4.09
N GLN A 106 -15.09 20.13 4.00
CA GLN A 106 -13.67 20.34 4.18
C GLN A 106 -12.85 19.28 3.43
N GLU A 107 -11.77 19.72 2.78
CA GLU A 107 -10.82 18.87 2.08
C GLU A 107 -9.54 18.69 2.88
N GLY A 108 -8.79 17.60 2.54
CA GLY A 108 -7.47 17.37 3.09
C GLY A 108 -7.48 17.21 4.60
N ILE A 109 -8.44 16.47 5.14
CA ILE A 109 -8.63 16.32 6.58
C ILE A 109 -7.74 15.24 7.22
N GLU A 110 -6.98 14.50 6.40
CA GLU A 110 -6.01 13.53 6.91
C GLU A 110 -4.91 14.19 7.75
N THR A 111 -4.54 13.59 8.87
CA THR A 111 -3.49 14.07 9.79
C THR A 111 -2.12 14.10 9.09
N ASN A 112 -1.79 13.04 8.34
CA ASN A 112 -0.55 12.98 7.58
C ASN A 112 -0.78 13.34 6.12
N LYS A 113 -0.31 14.51 5.68
CA LYS A 113 -0.44 14.97 4.29
C LYS A 113 0.44 14.19 3.29
N HIS A 114 1.43 13.46 3.78
CA HIS A 114 2.26 12.52 3.00
C HIS A 114 1.70 11.09 3.08
N ASN A 115 0.39 10.94 2.94
CA ASN A 115 -0.28 9.65 2.94
C ASN A 115 -0.40 9.13 1.51
N PHE A 116 0.25 8.01 1.22
CA PHE A 116 0.23 7.38 -0.10
C PHE A 116 -0.17 5.91 0.01
N THR A 117 -1.02 5.48 -0.92
CA THR A 117 -1.24 4.06 -1.18
C THR A 117 -0.41 3.65 -2.39
N ARG A 118 0.40 2.61 -2.23
CA ARG A 118 1.18 2.01 -3.30
C ARG A 118 0.42 0.83 -3.89
N PHE A 119 0.12 0.92 -5.16
CA PHE A 119 -0.47 -0.15 -5.95
C PHE A 119 0.63 -0.86 -6.74
N LEU A 120 0.62 -2.19 -6.74
CA LEU A 120 1.48 -3.01 -7.57
C LEU A 120 0.72 -3.38 -8.84
N VAL A 121 1.35 -3.16 -10.00
CA VAL A 121 0.83 -3.59 -11.29
C VAL A 121 1.39 -4.97 -11.56
N VAL A 122 0.52 -5.92 -11.82
CA VAL A 122 0.88 -7.32 -12.03
C VAL A 122 0.45 -7.80 -13.41
N ALA A 123 1.19 -8.74 -13.98
CA ALA A 123 0.89 -9.36 -15.25
C ALA A 123 1.16 -10.88 -15.20
N ASP A 124 0.54 -11.60 -16.11
CA ASP A 124 0.86 -13.00 -16.33
C ASP A 124 2.27 -13.16 -16.92
N PRO A 125 3.00 -14.25 -16.59
CA PRO A 125 4.39 -14.43 -16.99
C PRO A 125 4.62 -14.33 -18.51
N TRP A 126 3.67 -14.77 -19.32
CA TRP A 126 3.77 -14.72 -20.79
C TRP A 126 3.73 -13.31 -21.38
N GLN A 127 3.17 -12.32 -20.63
CA GLN A 127 3.12 -10.90 -21.05
C GLN A 127 4.37 -10.13 -20.61
N VAL A 128 5.09 -10.62 -19.59
CA VAL A 128 6.18 -9.89 -18.94
C VAL A 128 7.32 -9.58 -19.91
N ASP A 129 7.69 -10.53 -20.78
CA ASP A 129 8.79 -10.34 -21.71
C ASP A 129 8.48 -9.26 -22.77
N GLU A 130 7.23 -9.15 -23.19
CA GLU A 130 6.81 -8.09 -24.12
C GLU A 130 6.78 -6.72 -23.43
N ILE A 131 6.30 -6.66 -22.22
CA ILE A 131 6.27 -5.43 -21.42
C ILE A 131 7.70 -4.96 -21.10
N ARG A 132 8.60 -5.88 -20.76
CA ARG A 132 10.03 -5.59 -20.50
C ARG A 132 10.75 -5.03 -21.73
N LYS A 133 10.43 -5.47 -22.94
CA LYS A 133 11.00 -4.90 -24.17
C LYS A 133 10.65 -3.43 -24.36
N GLN A 134 9.53 -2.98 -23.84
CA GLN A 134 9.08 -1.59 -23.91
C GLN A 134 9.65 -0.71 -22.78
N ASN A 135 10.08 -1.32 -21.66
CA ASN A 135 10.62 -0.64 -20.49
C ASN A 135 12.14 -0.82 -20.43
N THR A 136 12.87 0.23 -20.75
CA THR A 136 14.35 0.20 -20.81
C THR A 136 15.03 0.37 -19.46
N VAL A 137 14.31 0.80 -18.42
CA VAL A 137 14.90 1.07 -17.10
C VAL A 137 14.30 0.13 -16.06
N LEU A 138 15.16 -0.68 -15.46
CA LEU A 138 14.83 -1.51 -14.29
C LEU A 138 15.69 -1.01 -13.11
N ASN A 139 15.04 -0.45 -12.10
CA ASN A 139 15.70 0.12 -10.93
C ASN A 139 15.07 -0.27 -9.60
N LYS A 140 14.08 -1.18 -9.64
CA LYS A 140 13.38 -1.69 -8.46
C LYS A 140 13.01 -3.16 -8.62
N ALA A 141 13.06 -3.90 -7.52
CA ALA A 141 12.61 -5.29 -7.49
C ALA A 141 11.91 -5.63 -6.19
N ASN A 142 11.00 -6.58 -6.27
CA ASN A 142 10.40 -7.24 -5.11
C ASN A 142 10.91 -8.69 -5.07
N ILE A 143 11.50 -9.08 -3.97
CA ILE A 143 12.01 -10.43 -3.74
C ILE A 143 11.39 -11.03 -2.49
N VAL A 144 11.26 -12.32 -2.47
CA VAL A 144 10.88 -13.08 -1.29
C VAL A 144 11.87 -14.23 -1.09
N PHE A 145 12.27 -14.45 0.15
CA PHE A 145 13.15 -15.57 0.51
C PHE A 145 12.89 -16.03 1.92
N THR A 146 13.33 -17.25 2.23
CA THR A 146 13.39 -17.77 3.59
C THR A 146 14.83 -17.93 4.02
N LEU A 147 15.07 -17.92 5.31
CA LEU A 147 16.41 -18.07 5.89
C LEU A 147 16.46 -19.26 6.84
N PRO A 148 17.63 -19.90 6.99
CA PRO A 148 17.86 -20.80 8.11
C PRO A 148 17.64 -20.07 9.44
N HIS A 149 17.04 -20.75 10.42
CA HIS A 149 16.94 -20.22 11.76
C HIS A 149 18.31 -20.33 12.48
N SER A 150 19.19 -19.40 12.18
CA SER A 150 20.52 -19.31 12.79
C SER A 150 20.90 -17.85 13.04
N GLU A 151 21.75 -17.64 14.03
CA GLU A 151 22.23 -16.32 14.41
C GLU A 151 22.89 -15.62 13.22
N GLY A 152 22.51 -14.37 12.98
CA GLY A 152 23.11 -13.53 11.94
C GLY A 152 22.66 -13.81 10.50
N SER A 153 21.80 -14.81 10.22
CA SER A 153 21.39 -15.15 8.83
C SER A 153 20.84 -13.96 8.08
N LEU A 154 19.93 -13.21 8.67
CA LEU A 154 19.37 -12.00 8.04
C LEU A 154 20.43 -10.91 7.88
N SER A 155 21.27 -10.70 8.89
CA SER A 155 22.33 -9.71 8.86
C SER A 155 23.34 -9.97 7.73
N GLN A 156 23.69 -11.23 7.45
CA GLN A 156 24.57 -11.60 6.34
C GLN A 156 23.95 -11.21 4.99
N VAL A 157 22.68 -11.53 4.76
CA VAL A 157 21.96 -11.15 3.53
C VAL A 157 21.93 -9.64 3.37
N LEU A 158 21.56 -8.90 4.42
CA LEU A 158 21.51 -7.43 4.38
C LEU A 158 22.89 -6.81 4.13
N SER A 159 23.96 -7.36 4.71
CA SER A 159 25.34 -6.91 4.50
C SER A 159 25.77 -7.07 3.04
N ILE A 160 25.42 -8.20 2.41
CA ILE A 160 25.72 -8.42 0.99
C ILE A 160 24.95 -7.42 0.12
N LEU A 161 23.66 -7.24 0.34
CA LEU A 161 22.88 -6.25 -0.42
C LEU A 161 23.49 -4.86 -0.29
N SER A 162 23.89 -4.47 0.92
CA SER A 162 24.59 -3.20 1.18
C SER A 162 25.91 -3.09 0.44
N PHE A 163 26.73 -4.14 0.42
CA PHE A 163 28.00 -4.18 -0.31
C PHE A 163 27.83 -3.91 -1.82
N TYR A 164 26.74 -4.41 -2.41
CA TYR A 164 26.40 -4.17 -3.82
C TYR A 164 25.68 -2.82 -4.05
N ASN A 165 25.56 -1.98 -3.03
CA ASN A 165 24.83 -0.69 -3.06
C ASN A 165 23.34 -0.87 -3.43
N ILE A 166 22.72 -1.94 -2.95
CA ILE A 166 21.30 -2.18 -3.09
C ILE A 166 20.58 -1.56 -1.90
N ASN A 167 19.66 -0.63 -2.17
CA ASN A 167 18.89 0.05 -1.13
C ASN A 167 17.61 -0.73 -0.81
N LEU A 168 17.42 -1.07 0.46
CA LEU A 168 16.17 -1.66 0.92
C LEU A 168 15.14 -0.55 1.15
N THR A 169 14.04 -0.60 0.42
CA THR A 169 12.92 0.33 0.58
C THR A 169 11.80 -0.25 1.44
N LYS A 170 11.77 -1.55 1.62
CA LYS A 170 10.82 -2.28 2.48
C LYS A 170 11.39 -3.62 2.89
N ILE A 171 11.15 -4.01 4.13
CA ILE A 171 11.35 -5.39 4.61
C ILE A 171 10.18 -5.77 5.52
N GLN A 172 9.60 -6.93 5.27
CA GLN A 172 8.55 -7.51 6.10
C GLN A 172 8.76 -9.01 6.25
N SER A 173 8.54 -9.53 7.44
CA SER A 173 8.59 -10.97 7.71
C SER A 173 7.19 -11.51 7.96
N LEU A 174 6.93 -12.72 7.47
CA LEU A 174 5.74 -13.52 7.77
C LEU A 174 6.17 -14.87 8.31
N PRO A 175 5.58 -15.35 9.41
CA PRO A 175 5.82 -16.70 9.88
C PRO A 175 5.31 -17.71 8.84
N ILE A 176 6.04 -18.81 8.66
CA ILE A 176 5.61 -19.89 7.79
C ILE A 176 4.73 -20.84 8.60
N ILE A 177 3.47 -20.98 8.19
CA ILE A 177 2.52 -21.85 8.88
C ILE A 177 3.03 -23.29 8.87
N GLY A 178 3.09 -23.92 10.05
CA GLY A 178 3.56 -25.30 10.21
C GLY A 178 5.07 -25.48 10.27
N ARG A 179 5.86 -24.39 10.30
CA ARG A 179 7.31 -24.42 10.49
C ARG A 179 7.69 -23.48 11.63
N GLU A 180 7.99 -24.03 12.80
CA GLU A 180 8.39 -23.23 13.95
C GLU A 180 9.68 -22.46 13.66
N TRP A 181 9.67 -21.15 14.01
CA TRP A 181 10.81 -20.24 13.90
C TRP A 181 11.31 -19.99 12.46
N GLU A 182 10.60 -20.44 11.41
CA GLU A 182 10.91 -20.10 10.03
C GLU A 182 10.03 -18.93 9.54
N TYR A 183 10.68 -17.97 8.86
CA TYR A 183 10.04 -16.77 8.36
C TYR A 183 10.31 -16.59 6.87
N GLN A 184 9.29 -16.12 6.16
CA GLN A 184 9.44 -15.54 4.84
C GLN A 184 9.71 -14.06 4.94
N PHE A 185 10.72 -13.57 4.23
CA PHE A 185 11.08 -12.16 4.15
C PHE A 185 10.67 -11.63 2.78
N TYR A 186 9.75 -10.68 2.78
CA TYR A 186 9.34 -9.90 1.62
C TYR A 186 10.13 -8.60 1.61
N VAL A 187 10.97 -8.42 0.59
CA VAL A 187 11.92 -7.31 0.52
C VAL A 187 11.74 -6.56 -0.79
N ASP A 188 11.59 -5.24 -0.69
CA ASP A 188 11.62 -4.35 -1.84
C ASP A 188 12.99 -3.68 -1.88
N VAL A 189 13.64 -3.76 -3.03
CA VAL A 189 14.96 -3.18 -3.25
C VAL A 189 14.93 -2.19 -4.40
N ALA A 190 15.70 -1.10 -4.25
CA ALA A 190 15.98 -0.14 -5.30
C ALA A 190 17.48 -0.13 -5.62
N PHE A 191 17.81 0.07 -6.89
CA PHE A 191 19.18 0.03 -7.39
C PHE A 191 19.34 0.94 -8.61
N ASN A 192 20.56 1.45 -8.80
CA ASN A 192 20.91 2.27 -9.96
C ASN A 192 21.65 1.46 -11.05
N ASP A 193 22.15 0.29 -10.69
CA ASP A 193 22.91 -0.60 -11.58
C ASP A 193 22.28 -1.99 -11.54
N TYR A 194 21.67 -2.38 -12.66
CA TYR A 194 21.01 -3.68 -12.79
C TYR A 194 21.99 -4.86 -12.72
N LEU A 195 23.21 -4.69 -13.23
CA LEU A 195 24.23 -5.76 -13.16
C LEU A 195 24.64 -6.03 -11.71
N ARG A 196 24.88 -4.97 -10.92
CA ARG A 196 25.17 -5.08 -9.48
C ARG A 196 24.01 -5.73 -8.72
N TYR A 197 22.78 -5.36 -9.06
CA TYR A 197 21.61 -6.02 -8.49
C TYR A 197 21.62 -7.53 -8.80
N LYS A 198 21.83 -7.94 -10.05
CA LYS A 198 21.88 -9.37 -10.41
C LYS A 198 23.01 -10.12 -9.70
N GLN A 199 24.17 -9.47 -9.55
CA GLN A 199 25.29 -10.03 -8.77
C GLN A 199 24.93 -10.21 -7.29
N SER A 200 24.23 -9.25 -6.70
CA SER A 200 23.76 -9.32 -5.31
C SER A 200 22.79 -10.50 -5.10
N ILE A 201 21.84 -10.68 -6.02
CA ILE A 201 20.90 -11.80 -5.98
C ILE A 201 21.66 -13.14 -6.06
N THR A 202 22.64 -13.25 -6.96
CA THR A 202 23.49 -14.44 -7.07
C THR A 202 24.26 -14.69 -5.76
N ALA A 203 24.79 -13.65 -5.13
CA ALA A 203 25.56 -13.75 -3.90
C ALA A 203 24.72 -14.15 -2.67
N ILE A 204 23.47 -13.70 -2.59
CA ILE A 204 22.58 -14.08 -1.46
C ILE A 204 21.91 -15.43 -1.66
N THR A 205 21.79 -15.93 -2.89
CA THR A 205 21.10 -17.19 -3.19
C THR A 205 21.57 -18.36 -2.33
N PRO A 206 22.89 -18.63 -2.15
CA PRO A 206 23.34 -19.76 -1.33
C PRO A 206 23.07 -19.60 0.17
N LEU A 207 22.80 -18.38 0.64
CA LEU A 207 22.45 -18.08 2.04
C LEU A 207 20.94 -18.19 2.32
N THR A 208 20.13 -18.22 1.27
CA THR A 208 18.67 -18.21 1.36
C THR A 208 18.10 -19.58 1.00
N LYS A 209 16.90 -19.85 1.51
CA LYS A 209 16.04 -20.92 1.02
C LYS A 209 14.92 -20.28 0.19
N GLU A 210 14.49 -20.93 -0.89
CA GLU A 210 13.30 -20.52 -1.68
C GLU A 210 13.32 -19.05 -2.13
N LEU A 211 14.47 -18.52 -2.57
CA LEU A 211 14.54 -17.16 -3.11
C LEU A 211 13.75 -17.08 -4.42
N LYS A 212 12.77 -16.16 -4.47
CA LYS A 212 11.96 -15.87 -5.65
C LYS A 212 11.94 -14.36 -5.92
N ILE A 213 12.15 -13.99 -7.17
CA ILE A 213 11.94 -12.61 -7.64
C ILE A 213 10.46 -12.50 -8.05
N LEU A 214 9.69 -11.65 -7.35
CA LEU A 214 8.28 -11.42 -7.63
C LEU A 214 8.08 -10.42 -8.77
N GLY A 215 9.08 -9.57 -9.04
CA GLY A 215 9.10 -8.66 -10.17
C GLY A 215 10.30 -7.74 -10.16
N GLU A 216 10.68 -7.27 -11.36
CA GLU A 216 11.72 -6.30 -11.63
C GLU A 216 11.13 -5.25 -12.58
N TYR A 217 11.17 -3.96 -12.19
CA TYR A 217 10.45 -2.90 -12.91
C TYR A 217 11.05 -1.50 -12.65
N ALA A 218 10.56 -0.52 -13.37
CA ALA A 218 10.87 0.89 -13.10
C ALA A 218 10.10 1.39 -11.85
N GLU A 219 10.79 2.05 -10.93
CA GLU A 219 10.15 2.67 -9.78
C GLU A 219 9.06 3.66 -10.24
N GLY A 220 7.87 3.52 -9.67
CA GLY A 220 6.73 4.38 -9.97
C GLY A 220 6.96 5.82 -9.48
N LYS A 221 6.65 6.79 -10.33
CA LYS A 221 6.62 8.20 -9.93
C LYS A 221 5.46 8.42 -8.97
N SER A 222 5.68 9.21 -7.92
CA SER A 222 4.60 9.75 -7.11
C SER A 222 4.03 10.98 -7.80
N ASN A 223 2.73 11.00 -8.08
CA ASN A 223 2.05 12.25 -8.37
C ASN A 223 1.93 13.01 -7.03
N VAL A 224 2.74 14.05 -6.89
CA VAL A 224 2.68 15.02 -5.79
C VAL A 224 1.58 16.01 -6.06
#